data_001516695b99293a06c1aa5930a97eba
#
_entry.id   001516695b99293a06c1aa5930a97eba
#
_cell.length_a   1.000
_cell.length_b   1.000
_cell.length_c   1.000
_cell.angle_alpha   90.00
_cell.angle_beta   90.00
_cell.angle_gamma   90.00
#
_symmetry.space_group_name_H-M   'P 1'
#
loop_
_entity.id
_entity.type
_entity.pdbx_description
1 polymer ?
#
loop_
_entity_poly.entity_id
_entity_poly.type
_entity_poly.pdbx_seq_one_letter_code
_entity_poly.pdbx_strand_id
1 'polypeptide(L)'
;LQETGCEVVRIAVPDEETALAIPAIKKNIKIPLIADIHFHYQLAIDAIKNGADGIRINPGNIAKDKIAEIVRAAKERQTVIRIGVNAGSLQKDLVLECGGVNAETLCVSALRNIEMFENLGFDLIKLSLKSSDVPMMIAAYRMIADKTDYPLHLGVTEAGTLLDAAIKSALGIGTL
;
A
#
# COMPACT_ATOMS: atom_id res chain seq x y z
N LEU A 1 16.00 11.19 8.39
CA LEU A 1 14.78 10.51 8.85
C LEU A 1 15.10 9.47 9.94
N GLN A 2 16.03 8.55 9.71
CA GLN A 2 16.39 7.54 10.71
C GLN A 2 16.84 8.17 12.04
N GLU A 3 17.70 9.18 12.00
CA GLU A 3 18.22 9.89 13.18
C GLU A 3 17.13 10.66 13.94
N THR A 4 16.01 10.96 13.30
CA THR A 4 14.84 11.61 13.89
C THR A 4 13.74 10.65 14.35
N GLY A 5 14.08 9.36 14.48
CA GLY A 5 13.17 8.33 15.01
C GLY A 5 12.25 7.68 13.98
N CYS A 6 12.52 7.84 12.68
CA CYS A 6 11.78 7.12 11.65
C CYS A 6 12.12 5.62 11.71
N GLU A 7 11.13 4.76 11.88
CA GLU A 7 11.30 3.31 11.99
C GLU A 7 11.24 2.58 10.65
N VAL A 8 10.58 3.17 9.64
CA VAL A 8 10.46 2.63 8.28
C VAL A 8 10.50 3.79 7.29
N VAL A 9 11.35 3.72 6.27
CA VAL A 9 11.39 4.73 5.22
C VAL A 9 10.70 4.22 3.95
N ARG A 10 9.97 5.12 3.27
CA ARG A 10 9.37 4.85 1.98
C ARG A 10 9.94 5.80 0.94
N ILE A 11 10.33 5.26 -0.21
CA ILE A 11 10.79 6.03 -1.37
C ILE A 11 9.88 5.75 -2.57
N ALA A 12 9.62 6.78 -3.38
CA ALA A 12 9.00 6.59 -4.69
C ALA A 12 10.02 5.96 -5.65
N VAL A 13 9.56 5.04 -6.49
CA VAL A 13 10.38 4.42 -7.54
C VAL A 13 9.68 4.66 -8.88
N PRO A 14 9.88 5.83 -9.50
CA PRO A 14 9.23 6.20 -10.74
C PRO A 14 9.88 5.58 -11.99
N ASP A 15 11.16 5.18 -11.90
CA ASP A 15 11.99 4.73 -13.01
C ASP A 15 13.03 3.69 -12.58
N GLU A 16 13.74 3.17 -13.56
CA GLU A 16 14.78 2.13 -13.39
C GLU A 16 16.00 2.68 -12.61
N GLU A 17 16.39 3.93 -12.86
CA GLU A 17 17.53 4.55 -12.16
C GLU A 17 17.29 4.58 -10.65
N THR A 18 16.08 4.96 -10.24
CA THR A 18 15.67 4.95 -8.83
C THR A 18 15.66 3.54 -8.24
N ALA A 19 15.19 2.55 -9.00
CA ALA A 19 15.23 1.15 -8.56
C ALA A 19 16.69 0.65 -8.36
N LEU A 20 17.60 1.03 -9.23
CA LEU A 20 19.03 0.71 -9.13
C LEU A 20 19.74 1.43 -7.98
N ALA A 21 19.21 2.55 -7.49
CA ALA A 21 19.76 3.27 -6.34
C ALA A 21 19.46 2.60 -4.99
N ILE A 22 18.49 1.70 -4.92
CA ILE A 22 18.06 1.04 -3.66
C ILE A 22 19.23 0.41 -2.89
N PRO A 23 20.17 -0.36 -3.50
CA PRO A 23 21.26 -0.95 -2.76
C PRO A 23 22.20 0.09 -2.11
N ALA A 24 22.41 1.23 -2.78
CA ALA A 24 23.23 2.31 -2.24
C ALA A 24 22.55 3.00 -1.05
N ILE A 25 21.23 3.20 -1.11
CA ILE A 25 20.46 3.74 0.01
C ILE A 25 20.48 2.77 1.19
N LYS A 26 20.23 1.49 0.95
CA LYS A 26 20.24 0.44 1.98
C LYS A 26 21.55 0.32 2.73
N LYS A 27 22.70 0.57 2.10
CA LYS A 27 24.00 0.58 2.77
C LYS A 27 24.13 1.70 3.81
N ASN A 28 23.36 2.77 3.66
CA ASN A 28 23.45 3.97 4.50
C ASN A 28 22.34 4.08 5.56
N ILE A 29 21.40 3.14 5.59
CA ILE A 29 20.30 3.12 6.57
C ILE A 29 20.23 1.74 7.23
N LYS A 30 19.72 1.72 8.47
CA LYS A 30 19.49 0.47 9.24
C LYS A 30 18.00 0.11 9.34
N ILE A 31 17.13 1.05 8.96
CA ILE A 31 15.66 0.88 8.99
C ILE A 31 15.19 0.25 7.68
N PRO A 32 14.05 -0.47 7.70
CA PRO A 32 13.47 -1.03 6.50
C PRO A 32 13.11 0.02 5.45
N LEU A 33 13.34 -0.32 4.18
CA LEU A 33 13.05 0.51 3.02
C LEU A 33 11.89 -0.08 2.21
N ILE A 34 10.85 0.72 2.01
CA ILE A 34 9.67 0.37 1.21
C ILE A 34 9.73 1.12 -0.12
N ALA A 35 9.68 0.39 -1.23
CA ALA A 35 9.57 0.97 -2.57
C ALA A 35 8.10 1.20 -2.93
N ASP A 36 7.74 2.44 -3.27
CA ASP A 36 6.38 2.84 -3.66
C ASP A 36 6.25 2.83 -5.19
N ILE A 37 5.51 1.84 -5.70
CA ILE A 37 5.34 1.60 -7.12
C ILE A 37 3.94 2.01 -7.55
N HIS A 38 3.83 2.89 -8.53
CA HIS A 38 2.55 3.44 -8.97
C HIS A 38 1.92 2.70 -10.16
N PHE A 39 2.69 2.44 -11.24
CA PHE A 39 2.11 1.94 -12.49
C PHE A 39 2.90 0.79 -13.13
N HIS A 40 4.22 0.84 -13.09
CA HIS A 40 5.07 -0.09 -13.83
C HIS A 40 5.45 -1.30 -12.98
N TYR A 41 4.84 -2.45 -13.27
CA TYR A 41 5.07 -3.68 -12.52
C TYR A 41 6.55 -4.13 -12.54
N GLN A 42 7.29 -3.84 -13.62
CA GLN A 42 8.69 -4.19 -13.71
C GLN A 42 9.52 -3.51 -12.62
N LEU A 43 9.22 -2.23 -12.31
CA LEU A 43 9.88 -1.50 -11.24
C LEU A 43 9.65 -2.13 -9.85
N ALA A 44 8.50 -2.80 -9.65
CA ALA A 44 8.26 -3.57 -8.43
C ALA A 44 9.21 -4.76 -8.33
N ILE A 45 9.39 -5.50 -9.42
CA ILE A 45 10.29 -6.65 -9.50
C ILE A 45 11.74 -6.19 -9.31
N ASP A 46 12.13 -5.09 -9.94
CA ASP A 46 13.49 -4.54 -9.86
C ASP A 46 13.79 -4.02 -8.46
N ALA A 47 12.84 -3.34 -7.80
CA ALA A 47 12.98 -2.91 -6.40
C ALA A 47 13.17 -4.10 -5.45
N ILE A 48 12.39 -5.18 -5.63
CA ILE A 48 12.55 -6.42 -4.87
C ILE A 48 13.94 -7.03 -5.08
N LYS A 49 14.38 -7.16 -6.34
CA LYS A 49 15.70 -7.71 -6.68
C LYS A 49 16.84 -6.89 -6.11
N ASN A 50 16.68 -5.57 -6.07
CA ASN A 50 17.65 -4.62 -5.52
C ASN A 50 17.60 -4.49 -3.99
N GLY A 51 16.78 -5.29 -3.31
CA GLY A 51 16.82 -5.44 -1.85
C GLY A 51 15.92 -4.50 -1.07
N ALA A 52 14.83 -4.01 -1.67
CA ALA A 52 13.76 -3.38 -0.89
C ALA A 52 13.17 -4.38 0.11
N ASP A 53 12.96 -3.96 1.36
CA ASP A 53 12.38 -4.82 2.40
C ASP A 53 10.88 -5.02 2.21
N GLY A 54 10.25 -4.11 1.48
CA GLY A 54 8.86 -4.23 1.06
C GLY A 54 8.56 -3.35 -0.14
N ILE A 55 7.44 -3.60 -0.77
CA ILE A 55 6.91 -2.76 -1.84
C ILE A 55 5.51 -2.31 -1.51
N ARG A 56 5.11 -1.16 -2.04
CA ARG A 56 3.71 -0.72 -2.06
C ARG A 56 3.22 -0.70 -3.50
N ILE A 57 2.12 -1.38 -3.75
CA ILE A 57 1.43 -1.34 -5.04
C ILE A 57 -0.06 -1.08 -4.85
N ASN A 58 -0.70 -0.59 -5.92
CA ASN A 58 -2.15 -0.59 -6.05
C ASN A 58 -2.51 -1.63 -7.12
N PRO A 59 -3.04 -2.81 -6.73
CA PRO A 59 -3.34 -3.86 -7.70
C PRO A 59 -4.38 -3.45 -8.76
N GLY A 60 -5.24 -2.47 -8.45
CA GLY A 60 -6.19 -1.92 -9.42
C GLY A 60 -5.55 -1.22 -10.62
N ASN A 61 -4.27 -0.85 -10.51
CA ASN A 61 -3.51 -0.19 -11.58
C ASN A 61 -2.59 -1.15 -12.37
N ILE A 62 -2.59 -2.44 -12.02
CA ILE A 62 -1.66 -3.43 -12.59
C ILE A 62 -2.48 -4.60 -13.16
N ALA A 63 -2.13 -5.08 -14.34
CA ALA A 63 -2.78 -6.24 -14.94
C ALA A 63 -2.56 -7.51 -14.08
N LYS A 64 -3.58 -8.36 -13.97
CA LYS A 64 -3.57 -9.52 -13.06
C LYS A 64 -2.43 -10.51 -13.32
N ASP A 65 -2.07 -10.75 -14.59
CA ASP A 65 -0.94 -11.59 -14.98
C ASP A 65 0.39 -11.01 -14.47
N LYS A 66 0.53 -9.69 -14.43
CA LYS A 66 1.71 -8.99 -13.93
C LYS A 66 1.81 -9.02 -12.39
N ILE A 67 0.68 -9.06 -11.71
CA ILE A 67 0.67 -9.26 -10.25
C ILE A 67 1.29 -10.62 -9.89
N ALA A 68 1.00 -11.68 -10.66
CA ALA A 68 1.60 -12.99 -10.44
C ALA A 68 3.15 -12.98 -10.59
N GLU A 69 3.68 -12.17 -11.52
CA GLU A 69 5.13 -11.98 -11.66
C GLU A 69 5.74 -11.28 -10.44
N ILE A 70 5.09 -10.22 -9.93
CA ILE A 70 5.51 -9.51 -8.71
C ILE A 70 5.49 -10.46 -7.50
N VAL A 71 4.40 -11.21 -7.33
CA VAL A 71 4.25 -12.17 -6.23
C VAL A 71 5.35 -13.23 -6.25
N ARG A 72 5.69 -13.75 -7.44
CA ARG A 72 6.80 -14.71 -7.57
C ARG A 72 8.12 -14.12 -7.08
N ALA A 73 8.47 -12.91 -7.52
CA ALA A 73 9.68 -12.22 -7.07
C ALA A 73 9.66 -11.95 -5.56
N ALA A 74 8.50 -11.55 -5.01
CA ALA A 74 8.33 -11.30 -3.59
C ALA A 74 8.49 -12.57 -2.74
N LYS A 75 7.97 -13.71 -3.20
CA LYS A 75 8.17 -15.03 -2.57
C LYS A 75 9.65 -15.41 -2.47
N GLU A 76 10.39 -15.26 -3.57
CA GLU A 76 11.81 -15.61 -3.64
C GLU A 76 12.66 -14.80 -2.66
N ARG A 77 12.27 -13.57 -2.37
CA ARG A 77 13.01 -12.63 -1.52
C ARG A 77 12.38 -12.40 -0.15
N GLN A 78 11.26 -13.04 0.14
CA GLN A 78 10.48 -12.82 1.38
C GLN A 78 10.12 -11.34 1.59
N THR A 79 9.78 -10.65 0.50
CA THR A 79 9.49 -9.21 0.48
C THR A 79 8.02 -8.97 0.80
N VAL A 80 7.73 -8.11 1.78
CA VAL A 80 6.35 -7.76 2.15
C VAL A 80 5.71 -6.90 1.06
N ILE A 81 4.46 -7.19 0.70
CA ILE A 81 3.68 -6.37 -0.23
C ILE A 81 2.60 -5.60 0.54
N ARG A 82 2.67 -4.26 0.50
CA ARG A 82 1.57 -3.43 0.96
C ARG A 82 0.59 -3.18 -0.18
N ILE A 83 -0.60 -3.73 -0.03
CA ILE A 83 -1.74 -3.48 -0.91
C ILE A 83 -2.34 -2.13 -0.54
N GLY A 84 -2.26 -1.16 -1.45
CA GLY A 84 -2.81 0.19 -1.25
C GLY A 84 -4.15 0.34 -1.96
N VAL A 85 -5.22 0.51 -1.19
CA VAL A 85 -6.55 0.90 -1.70
C VAL A 85 -6.77 2.36 -1.36
N ASN A 86 -7.05 3.18 -2.37
CA ASN A 86 -7.35 4.61 -2.20
C ASN A 86 -8.73 4.91 -2.77
N ALA A 87 -9.50 5.75 -2.10
CA ALA A 87 -10.84 6.15 -2.54
C ALA A 87 -10.85 6.76 -3.96
N GLY A 88 -9.80 7.50 -4.32
CA GLY A 88 -9.66 8.12 -5.64
C GLY A 88 -9.28 7.18 -6.80
N SER A 89 -8.95 5.90 -6.51
CA SER A 89 -8.50 4.93 -7.52
C SER A 89 -9.22 3.59 -7.46
N LEU A 90 -10.46 3.58 -6.96
CA LEU A 90 -11.32 2.41 -6.95
C LEU A 90 -11.77 2.01 -8.36
N GLN A 91 -11.96 0.72 -8.58
CA GLN A 91 -12.49 0.18 -9.83
C GLN A 91 -13.92 0.64 -10.06
N LYS A 92 -14.24 1.10 -11.28
CA LYS A 92 -15.54 1.71 -11.59
C LYS A 92 -16.72 0.74 -11.45
N ASP A 93 -16.53 -0.52 -11.83
CA ASP A 93 -17.50 -1.59 -11.65
C ASP A 93 -17.84 -1.82 -10.18
N LEU A 94 -16.83 -1.85 -9.32
CA LEU A 94 -17.01 -1.98 -7.89
C LEU A 94 -17.73 -0.77 -7.27
N VAL A 95 -17.40 0.44 -7.71
CA VAL A 95 -18.08 1.67 -7.26
C VAL A 95 -19.56 1.64 -7.60
N LEU A 96 -19.90 1.14 -8.79
CA LEU A 96 -21.31 0.97 -9.20
C LEU A 96 -22.02 -0.11 -8.38
N GLU A 97 -21.37 -1.24 -8.16
CA GLU A 97 -21.89 -2.37 -7.37
C GLU A 97 -22.20 -1.99 -5.91
N CYS A 98 -21.31 -1.21 -5.28
CA CYS A 98 -21.44 -0.77 -3.89
C CYS A 98 -22.20 0.56 -3.73
N GLY A 99 -22.79 1.11 -4.79
CA GLY A 99 -23.58 2.34 -4.73
C GLY A 99 -22.79 3.62 -4.50
N GLY A 100 -21.50 3.64 -4.81
CA GLY A 100 -20.64 4.83 -4.71
C GLY A 100 -19.30 4.59 -4.06
N VAL A 101 -18.53 5.67 -3.89
CA VAL A 101 -17.27 5.67 -3.13
C VAL A 101 -17.60 5.83 -1.64
N ASN A 102 -17.51 4.75 -0.88
CA ASN A 102 -17.85 4.71 0.54
C ASN A 102 -16.93 3.71 1.28
N ALA A 103 -17.12 3.56 2.59
CA ALA A 103 -16.31 2.68 3.42
C ALA A 103 -16.44 1.20 3.02
N GLU A 104 -17.63 0.77 2.60
CA GLU A 104 -17.90 -0.58 2.12
C GLU A 104 -17.14 -0.86 0.83
N THR A 105 -17.16 0.07 -0.13
CA THR A 105 -16.42 -0.06 -1.39
C THR A 105 -14.91 -0.21 -1.16
N LEU A 106 -14.34 0.56 -0.23
CA LEU A 106 -12.95 0.43 0.16
C LEU A 106 -12.66 -0.95 0.77
N CYS A 107 -13.53 -1.42 1.67
CA CYS A 107 -13.40 -2.71 2.33
C CYS A 107 -13.52 -3.87 1.32
N VAL A 108 -14.53 -3.86 0.45
CA VAL A 108 -14.72 -4.91 -0.57
C VAL A 108 -13.54 -4.94 -1.56
N SER A 109 -13.04 -3.76 -1.97
CA SER A 109 -11.85 -3.68 -2.81
C SER A 109 -10.62 -4.32 -2.14
N ALA A 110 -10.42 -4.06 -0.84
CA ALA A 110 -9.32 -4.68 -0.08
C ALA A 110 -9.47 -6.20 -0.01
N LEU A 111 -10.66 -6.72 0.30
CA LEU A 111 -10.94 -8.15 0.39
C LEU A 111 -10.72 -8.88 -0.95
N ARG A 112 -11.18 -8.30 -2.07
CA ARG A 112 -10.92 -8.86 -3.41
C ARG A 112 -9.43 -8.93 -3.73
N ASN A 113 -8.66 -7.93 -3.29
CA ASN A 113 -7.21 -7.95 -3.46
C ASN A 113 -6.56 -9.01 -2.56
N ILE A 114 -6.98 -9.15 -1.30
CA ILE A 114 -6.49 -10.21 -0.41
C ILE A 114 -6.69 -11.58 -1.06
N GLU A 115 -7.93 -11.89 -1.46
CA GLU A 115 -8.28 -13.15 -2.12
C GLU A 115 -7.39 -13.43 -3.35
N MET A 116 -7.13 -12.41 -4.16
CA MET A 116 -6.25 -12.54 -5.32
C MET A 116 -4.83 -12.94 -4.94
N PHE A 117 -4.25 -12.35 -3.87
CA PHE A 117 -2.90 -12.70 -3.41
C PHE A 117 -2.86 -14.06 -2.74
N GLU A 118 -3.88 -14.42 -1.96
CA GLU A 118 -4.01 -15.74 -1.34
C GLU A 118 -4.15 -16.85 -2.39
N ASN A 119 -4.93 -16.60 -3.45
CA ASN A 119 -5.05 -17.53 -4.60
C ASN A 119 -3.72 -17.71 -5.35
N LEU A 120 -2.81 -16.74 -5.26
CA LEU A 120 -1.43 -16.88 -5.73
C LEU A 120 -0.52 -17.55 -4.67
N GLY A 121 -1.07 -17.96 -3.51
CA GLY A 121 -0.34 -18.56 -2.39
C GLY A 121 0.62 -17.59 -1.71
N PHE A 122 0.24 -16.31 -1.56
CA PHE A 122 1.06 -15.28 -0.95
C PHE A 122 0.32 -14.57 0.20
N ASP A 123 0.91 -14.59 1.38
CA ASP A 123 0.34 -14.08 2.63
C ASP A 123 1.20 -13.01 3.34
N LEU A 124 2.40 -12.69 2.82
CA LEU A 124 3.23 -11.60 3.34
C LEU A 124 2.68 -10.23 2.88
N ILE A 125 1.44 -9.96 3.23
CA ILE A 125 0.72 -8.74 2.84
C ILE A 125 0.43 -7.83 4.03
N LYS A 126 0.30 -6.55 3.73
CA LYS A 126 -0.13 -5.48 4.61
C LYS A 126 -1.14 -4.62 3.85
N LEU A 127 -2.15 -4.09 4.53
CA LEU A 127 -3.22 -3.33 3.89
C LEU A 127 -3.15 -1.85 4.22
N SER A 128 -3.54 -1.01 3.28
CA SER A 128 -3.85 0.40 3.54
C SER A 128 -5.10 0.83 2.78
N LEU A 129 -6.10 1.35 3.51
CA LEU A 129 -7.36 1.84 2.98
C LEU A 129 -7.41 3.35 3.24
N LYS A 130 -7.01 4.15 2.25
CA LYS A 130 -6.83 5.59 2.44
C LYS A 130 -7.92 6.40 1.75
N SER A 131 -8.38 7.44 2.44
CA SER A 131 -9.28 8.47 1.93
C SER A 131 -8.88 9.84 2.46
N SER A 132 -9.28 10.91 1.78
CA SER A 132 -9.25 12.28 2.30
C SER A 132 -10.42 12.57 3.23
N ASP A 133 -11.48 11.76 3.15
CA ASP A 133 -12.63 11.75 4.06
C ASP A 133 -12.27 10.90 5.30
N VAL A 134 -12.05 11.54 6.42
CA VAL A 134 -11.61 10.90 7.67
C VAL A 134 -12.66 9.96 8.25
N PRO A 135 -13.96 10.33 8.37
CA PRO A 135 -15.02 9.41 8.79
C PRO A 135 -15.09 8.14 7.94
N MET A 136 -15.07 8.28 6.61
CA MET A 136 -15.07 7.14 5.69
C MET A 136 -13.86 6.23 5.91
N MET A 137 -12.66 6.82 6.05
CA MET A 137 -11.44 6.08 6.31
C MET A 137 -11.53 5.27 7.61
N ILE A 138 -11.97 5.90 8.71
CA ILE A 138 -12.13 5.23 10.01
C ILE A 138 -13.12 4.06 9.88
N ALA A 139 -14.26 4.28 9.24
CA ALA A 139 -15.26 3.23 9.03
C ALA A 139 -14.67 2.06 8.20
N ALA A 140 -13.94 2.35 7.10
CA ALA A 140 -13.32 1.33 6.28
C ALA A 140 -12.29 0.48 7.06
N TYR A 141 -11.44 1.12 7.88
CA TYR A 141 -10.48 0.39 8.70
C TYR A 141 -11.14 -0.48 9.78
N ARG A 142 -12.21 -0.01 10.41
CA ARG A 142 -12.97 -0.82 11.37
C ARG A 142 -13.62 -2.02 10.67
N MET A 143 -14.24 -1.79 9.52
CA MET A 143 -14.87 -2.88 8.75
C MET A 143 -13.87 -3.94 8.29
N ILE A 144 -12.68 -3.56 7.85
CA ILE A 144 -11.67 -4.52 7.40
C ILE A 144 -11.01 -5.26 8.57
N ALA A 145 -10.83 -4.60 9.73
CA ALA A 145 -10.27 -5.22 10.93
C ALA A 145 -11.13 -6.37 11.46
N ASP A 146 -12.46 -6.31 11.27
CA ASP A 146 -13.38 -7.39 11.64
C ASP A 146 -13.34 -8.58 10.66
N LYS A 147 -12.64 -8.47 9.52
CA LYS A 147 -12.69 -9.44 8.42
C LYS A 147 -11.35 -10.11 8.11
N THR A 148 -10.24 -9.57 8.62
CA THR A 148 -8.90 -10.09 8.34
C THR A 148 -7.92 -9.71 9.46
N ASP A 149 -6.94 -10.60 9.70
CA ASP A 149 -5.86 -10.40 10.66
C ASP A 149 -4.60 -9.78 10.01
N TYR A 150 -4.63 -9.43 8.73
CA TYR A 150 -3.50 -8.79 8.09
C TYR A 150 -3.18 -7.42 8.69
N PRO A 151 -1.89 -7.09 8.88
CA PRO A 151 -1.49 -5.80 9.45
C PRO A 151 -2.05 -4.62 8.65
N LEU A 152 -2.59 -3.64 9.36
CA LEU A 152 -3.17 -2.43 8.79
C LEU A 152 -2.18 -1.27 8.87
N HIS A 153 -1.95 -0.59 7.76
CA HIS A 153 -1.13 0.60 7.66
C HIS A 153 -2.03 1.83 7.56
N LEU A 154 -2.23 2.51 8.69
CA LEU A 154 -3.12 3.66 8.80
C LEU A 154 -2.56 4.89 8.08
N GLY A 155 -3.44 5.76 7.59
CA GLY A 155 -3.05 7.02 7.00
C GLY A 155 -4.17 7.71 6.25
N VAL A 156 -4.14 9.05 6.28
CA VAL A 156 -4.99 9.91 5.46
C VAL A 156 -4.23 10.25 4.17
N THR A 157 -4.91 10.33 3.04
CA THR A 157 -4.34 10.77 1.76
C THR A 157 -4.99 12.06 1.29
N GLU A 158 -4.27 12.86 0.47
CA GLU A 158 -4.80 14.13 -0.06
C GLU A 158 -5.40 15.03 1.02
N ALA A 159 -4.66 15.16 2.13
CA ALA A 159 -5.17 15.75 3.37
C ALA A 159 -5.20 17.28 3.37
N GLY A 160 -4.67 17.95 2.34
CA GLY A 160 -4.64 19.41 2.22
C GLY A 160 -3.33 20.04 2.69
N THR A 161 -3.42 21.23 3.29
CA THR A 161 -2.27 21.97 3.83
C THR A 161 -1.62 21.23 5.01
N LEU A 162 -0.46 21.69 5.47
CA LEU A 162 0.23 21.09 6.61
C LEU A 162 -0.68 21.04 7.86
N LEU A 163 -1.41 22.11 8.13
CA LEU A 163 -2.32 22.18 9.29
C LEU A 163 -3.51 21.22 9.12
N ASP A 164 -4.16 21.25 7.95
CA ASP A 164 -5.27 20.34 7.64
C ASP A 164 -4.83 18.87 7.73
N ALA A 165 -3.66 18.58 7.14
CA ALA A 165 -3.10 17.24 7.16
C ALA A 165 -2.76 16.75 8.56
N ALA A 166 -2.23 17.63 9.42
CA ALA A 166 -1.94 17.32 10.82
C ALA A 166 -3.22 17.01 11.59
N ILE A 167 -4.26 17.86 11.46
CA ILE A 167 -5.54 17.68 12.13
C ILE A 167 -6.23 16.38 11.64
N LYS A 168 -6.35 16.21 10.33
CA LYS A 168 -6.97 15.00 9.74
C LYS A 168 -6.24 13.71 10.12
N SER A 169 -4.90 13.74 10.13
CA SER A 169 -4.10 12.58 10.52
C SER A 169 -4.23 12.29 12.02
N ALA A 170 -4.22 13.31 12.87
CA ALA A 170 -4.41 13.15 14.30
C ALA A 170 -5.79 12.53 14.62
N LEU A 171 -6.85 13.01 13.99
CA LEU A 171 -8.20 12.46 14.13
C LEU A 171 -8.32 11.05 13.53
N GLY A 172 -7.86 10.87 12.31
CA GLY A 172 -8.03 9.61 11.59
C GLY A 172 -7.18 8.47 12.14
N ILE A 173 -5.90 8.71 12.38
CA ILE A 173 -4.98 7.70 12.91
C ILE A 173 -5.18 7.53 14.41
N GLY A 174 -5.33 8.64 15.14
CA GLY A 174 -5.49 8.63 16.61
C GLY A 174 -6.78 7.95 17.09
N THR A 175 -7.85 7.97 16.28
CA THR A 175 -9.11 7.28 16.60
C THR A 175 -8.99 5.76 16.45
N LEU A 176 -8.11 5.30 15.59
CA LEU A 176 -7.90 3.87 15.29
C LEU A 176 -6.83 3.25 16.16
#